data_a1e7918155d44a5aba2621aaa13f9bbb
#
_entry.id   a1e7918155d44a5aba2621aaa13f9bbb
#
_cell.length_a   1.000
_cell.length_b   1.000
_cell.length_c   1.000
_cell.angle_alpha   90.00
_cell.angle_beta   90.00
_cell.angle_gamma   90.00
#
_symmetry.space_group_name_H-M   'P 1'
#
loop_
_entity.id
_entity.type
_entity.pdbx_description
1 polymer ?
#
loop_
_entity_poly.entity_id
_entity_poly.type
_entity_poly.pdbx_seq_one_letter_code
_entity_poly.pdbx_strand_id
1 'polypeptide(L)'
;MGANSLPRFLGSRFLPALLAAGMALAQQSVHSGSVETIDHIVAVVNENVVTRHELDAVLEATLQQLQSQGVQAPPIGVLEKQLLERIILNQVQLQLAKETGLTVSDAELDQTLQRIAQENKMTLHEFYNALERDGVSFNRFRDEIRDEIILVRLKEREVSNRVSVTEGEVDSFLETQGSTGYDDEYRIAHILIRVPEGADPAQSEAGRKQAEEAWTRLTGGAEFAQIAAEFSDAPDALEGGLLDWRPAAQLSKKFAEILTPMKAGEVTPVIQSSNGFHILKLVGRRNQNKEATMVDQTHARHILIKVSELTSETDAQRKIAELKERLDHGASFEELAKQHSEDASAPTGGDLGWVSPGDTVPDFEQAMSSLNPGEISGPVQSPFGWHLIQVVERRTQDVSQERQRQTARQAIRARKADAAFQEWLQKLRDRAYVEYRLEEG
;
A
#
# COMPACT_ATOMS: atom_id res chain seq x y z
N MET A 1 19.55 -7.00 6.34
CA MET A 1 18.38 -6.73 7.20
C MET A 1 17.62 -5.60 6.54
N GLY A 2 16.58 -5.96 5.78
CA GLY A 2 15.82 -5.01 5.00
C GLY A 2 15.01 -4.09 5.90
N ALA A 3 15.20 -2.80 5.73
CA ALA A 3 14.29 -1.81 6.24
C ALA A 3 12.95 -2.01 5.52
N ASN A 4 11.96 -2.60 6.21
CA ASN A 4 10.59 -2.67 5.75
C ASN A 4 10.07 -1.25 5.57
N SER A 5 10.10 -0.75 4.33
CA SER A 5 9.32 0.43 3.96
C SER A 5 7.85 0.04 4.06
N LEU A 6 7.19 0.43 5.15
CA LEU A 6 5.73 0.42 5.21
C LEU A 6 5.19 1.17 3.99
N PRO A 7 4.16 0.64 3.31
CA PRO A 7 3.66 1.26 2.08
C PRO A 7 3.21 2.69 2.36
N ARG A 8 3.50 3.58 1.42
CA ARG A 8 3.13 5.02 1.41
C ARG A 8 1.63 5.33 1.63
N PHE A 9 0.82 4.32 1.93
CA PHE A 9 -0.63 4.41 2.04
C PHE A 9 -1.15 4.99 3.37
N LEU A 10 -0.32 5.02 4.43
CA LEU A 10 -0.76 5.48 5.76
C LEU A 10 -1.02 7.00 5.84
N GLY A 11 -0.37 7.81 5.01
CA GLY A 11 -0.47 9.27 5.09
C GLY A 11 -1.59 9.91 4.27
N SER A 12 -2.15 9.23 3.26
CA SER A 12 -3.08 9.86 2.32
C SER A 12 -4.57 9.70 2.68
N ARG A 13 -4.93 8.81 3.60
CA ARG A 13 -6.32 8.48 3.89
C ARG A 13 -6.99 9.30 5.00
N PHE A 14 -6.21 9.88 5.93
CA PHE A 14 -6.79 10.55 7.10
C PHE A 14 -6.68 12.08 7.13
N LEU A 15 -5.85 12.72 6.31
CA LEU A 15 -5.55 14.14 6.48
C LEU A 15 -6.24 15.17 5.57
N PRO A 16 -6.77 14.88 4.38
CA PRO A 16 -7.46 15.93 3.63
C PRO A 16 -8.78 16.40 4.26
N ALA A 17 -9.39 15.60 5.14
CA ALA A 17 -10.67 15.95 5.77
C ALA A 17 -10.53 16.84 7.02
N LEU A 18 -9.38 16.82 7.71
CA LEU A 18 -9.18 17.55 8.97
C LEU A 18 -8.77 19.02 8.82
N LEU A 19 -8.26 19.44 7.67
CA LEU A 19 -7.75 20.81 7.46
C LEU A 19 -8.74 21.78 6.82
N ALA A 20 -9.96 21.37 6.44
CA ALA A 20 -10.93 22.21 5.74
C ALA A 20 -12.05 22.80 6.63
N ALA A 21 -12.09 22.51 7.94
CA ALA A 21 -13.20 22.93 8.83
C ALA A 21 -12.88 24.17 9.66
N GLY A 22 -12.24 25.17 9.10
CA GLY A 22 -11.97 26.42 9.79
C GLY A 22 -12.83 27.57 9.26
N MET A 23 -14.12 27.64 9.58
CA MET A 23 -14.98 28.83 9.77
C MET A 23 -16.45 28.42 9.89
N ALA A 24 -16.93 28.24 11.11
CA ALA A 24 -18.36 28.29 11.39
C ALA A 24 -18.60 29.01 12.73
N LEU A 25 -19.36 30.06 12.64
CA LEU A 25 -19.77 30.97 13.70
C LEU A 25 -20.35 30.26 14.92
N ALA A 26 -19.89 30.68 16.10
CA ALA A 26 -20.48 30.36 17.37
C ALA A 26 -21.94 30.84 17.44
N GLN A 27 -22.88 29.92 17.43
CA GLN A 27 -24.23 30.16 17.94
C GLN A 27 -24.36 29.45 19.29
N GLN A 28 -24.54 30.23 20.32
CA GLN A 28 -24.87 29.78 21.66
C GLN A 28 -26.21 29.04 21.64
N SER A 29 -26.19 27.74 21.81
CA SER A 29 -27.39 26.94 22.08
C SER A 29 -27.63 26.81 23.57
N VAL A 30 -28.83 27.19 23.98
CA VAL A 30 -29.42 27.09 25.28
C VAL A 30 -29.35 25.66 25.80
N HIS A 31 -28.87 25.49 27.06
CA HIS A 31 -28.87 24.22 27.78
C HIS A 31 -30.30 23.67 27.92
N SER A 32 -30.66 22.74 27.10
CA SER A 32 -31.72 21.76 27.38
C SER A 32 -31.03 20.56 28.05
N GLY A 33 -31.51 20.15 29.22
CA GLY A 33 -30.93 19.06 30.00
C GLY A 33 -30.65 17.83 29.14
N SER A 34 -29.37 17.42 29.09
CA SER A 34 -28.93 16.21 28.42
C SER A 34 -29.55 15.01 29.13
N VAL A 35 -30.50 14.36 28.49
CA VAL A 35 -30.79 12.97 28.79
C VAL A 35 -29.50 12.22 28.42
N GLU A 36 -28.80 11.72 29.46
CA GLU A 36 -27.69 10.79 29.23
C GLU A 36 -28.29 9.55 28.52
N THR A 37 -28.13 9.50 27.24
CA THR A 37 -28.48 8.31 26.46
C THR A 37 -27.54 7.20 26.90
N ILE A 38 -28.05 6.20 27.60
CA ILE A 38 -27.29 4.98 27.96
C ILE A 38 -26.83 4.37 26.64
N ASP A 39 -25.50 4.27 26.46
CA ASP A 39 -24.93 3.64 25.27
C ASP A 39 -25.43 2.19 25.17
N HIS A 40 -25.91 1.78 24.01
CA HIS A 40 -26.45 0.45 23.81
C HIS A 40 -25.64 -0.33 22.76
N ILE A 41 -25.67 -1.66 22.90
CA ILE A 41 -24.93 -2.56 22.01
C ILE A 41 -25.70 -2.67 20.71
N VAL A 42 -25.03 -2.39 19.58
CA VAL A 42 -25.57 -2.56 18.22
C VAL A 42 -25.11 -3.83 17.54
N ALA A 43 -23.99 -4.42 17.96
CA ALA A 43 -23.57 -5.75 17.57
C ALA A 43 -22.72 -6.43 18.65
N VAL A 44 -22.76 -7.76 18.69
CA VAL A 44 -21.83 -8.59 19.46
C VAL A 44 -20.94 -9.33 18.48
N VAL A 45 -19.62 -9.28 18.66
CA VAL A 45 -18.62 -9.86 17.76
C VAL A 45 -17.68 -10.75 18.58
N ASN A 46 -17.93 -12.06 18.57
CA ASN A 46 -17.29 -13.02 19.48
C ASN A 46 -17.43 -12.59 20.96
N GLU A 47 -16.31 -12.19 21.60
CA GLU A 47 -16.29 -11.72 23.00
C GLU A 47 -16.37 -10.18 23.13
N ASN A 48 -16.38 -9.45 22.00
CA ASN A 48 -16.44 -8.01 21.99
C ASN A 48 -17.82 -7.49 21.61
N VAL A 49 -18.05 -6.22 21.85
CA VAL A 49 -19.29 -5.53 21.49
C VAL A 49 -18.96 -4.29 20.65
N VAL A 50 -19.89 -3.93 19.77
CA VAL A 50 -19.93 -2.64 19.09
C VAL A 50 -21.05 -1.84 19.74
N THR A 51 -20.74 -0.62 20.15
CA THR A 51 -21.74 0.25 20.80
C THR A 51 -22.33 1.23 19.80
N ARG A 52 -23.50 1.80 20.14
CA ARG A 52 -24.15 2.83 19.34
C ARG A 52 -23.25 4.07 19.23
N HIS A 53 -22.61 4.46 20.32
CA HIS A 53 -21.70 5.59 20.34
C HIS A 53 -20.51 5.42 19.38
N GLU A 54 -19.95 4.19 19.31
CA GLU A 54 -18.87 3.87 18.36
C GLU A 54 -19.34 3.98 16.92
N LEU A 55 -20.51 3.42 16.62
CA LEU A 55 -21.11 3.50 15.28
C LEU A 55 -21.44 4.94 14.88
N ASP A 56 -22.03 5.73 15.78
CA ASP A 56 -22.38 7.12 15.55
C ASP A 56 -21.16 8.00 15.29
N ALA A 57 -20.06 7.78 16.03
CA ALA A 57 -18.81 8.50 15.80
C ALA A 57 -18.23 8.25 14.39
N VAL A 58 -18.26 6.99 13.94
CA VAL A 58 -17.81 6.61 12.58
C VAL A 58 -18.76 7.16 11.52
N LEU A 59 -20.07 7.13 11.78
CA LEU A 59 -21.11 7.67 10.88
C LEU A 59 -20.94 9.17 10.69
N GLU A 60 -20.77 9.93 11.78
CA GLU A 60 -20.58 11.38 11.72
C GLU A 60 -19.32 11.75 10.94
N ALA A 61 -18.18 11.11 11.23
CA ALA A 61 -16.94 11.32 10.49
C ALA A 61 -17.10 11.00 9.00
N THR A 62 -17.80 9.92 8.66
CA THR A 62 -18.06 9.53 7.27
C THR A 62 -18.96 10.53 6.55
N LEU A 63 -20.03 11.02 7.20
CA LEU A 63 -20.91 12.04 6.63
C LEU A 63 -20.17 13.35 6.36
N GLN A 64 -19.32 13.80 7.27
CA GLN A 64 -18.47 14.98 7.08
C GLN A 64 -17.51 14.79 5.90
N GLN A 65 -16.92 13.62 5.77
CA GLN A 65 -16.02 13.28 4.65
C GLN A 65 -16.78 13.33 3.30
N LEU A 66 -17.93 12.66 3.20
CA LEU A 66 -18.76 12.69 1.99
C LEU A 66 -19.19 14.12 1.62
N GLN A 67 -19.57 14.90 2.61
CA GLN A 67 -19.94 16.32 2.40
C GLN A 67 -18.75 17.14 1.88
N SER A 68 -17.56 16.96 2.43
CA SER A 68 -16.35 17.66 1.99
C SER A 68 -15.94 17.31 0.56
N GLN A 69 -16.26 16.10 0.11
CA GLN A 69 -16.02 15.61 -1.26
C GLN A 69 -17.16 15.98 -2.23
N GLY A 70 -18.26 16.60 -1.73
CA GLY A 70 -19.42 16.93 -2.54
C GLY A 70 -20.24 15.68 -2.97
N VAL A 71 -20.03 14.55 -2.29
CA VAL A 71 -20.77 13.30 -2.54
C VAL A 71 -22.03 13.29 -1.68
N GLN A 72 -23.18 13.02 -2.30
CA GLN A 72 -24.43 12.87 -1.56
C GLN A 72 -24.39 11.56 -0.76
N ALA A 73 -24.64 11.67 0.56
CA ALA A 73 -24.66 10.49 1.43
C ALA A 73 -25.83 9.55 1.05
N PRO A 74 -25.62 8.22 1.12
CA PRO A 74 -26.70 7.25 0.99
C PRO A 74 -27.72 7.42 2.11
N PRO A 75 -28.89 6.75 2.03
CA PRO A 75 -29.82 6.70 3.15
C PRO A 75 -29.12 6.24 4.43
N ILE A 76 -29.38 6.93 5.54
CA ILE A 76 -28.64 6.72 6.81
C ILE A 76 -28.63 5.25 7.23
N GLY A 77 -29.75 4.54 7.14
CA GLY A 77 -29.81 3.13 7.52
C GLY A 77 -28.95 2.20 6.65
N VAL A 78 -28.73 2.55 5.37
CA VAL A 78 -27.80 1.83 4.49
C VAL A 78 -26.36 2.08 4.92
N LEU A 79 -26.03 3.36 5.16
CA LEU A 79 -24.69 3.76 5.60
C LEU A 79 -24.33 3.15 6.96
N GLU A 80 -25.27 3.15 7.91
CA GLU A 80 -25.08 2.52 9.22
C GLU A 80 -24.75 1.02 9.10
N LYS A 81 -25.51 0.28 8.28
CA LYS A 81 -25.25 -1.15 8.05
C LYS A 81 -23.87 -1.39 7.45
N GLN A 82 -23.46 -0.59 6.46
CA GLN A 82 -22.13 -0.71 5.84
C GLN A 82 -21.01 -0.40 6.83
N LEU A 83 -21.17 0.65 7.63
CA LEU A 83 -20.18 1.04 8.63
C LEU A 83 -20.08 -0.01 9.75
N LEU A 84 -21.23 -0.55 10.19
CA LEU A 84 -21.26 -1.61 11.19
C LEU A 84 -20.53 -2.86 10.70
N GLU A 85 -20.75 -3.31 9.47
CA GLU A 85 -20.00 -4.42 8.86
C GLU A 85 -18.47 -4.13 8.81
N ARG A 86 -18.09 -2.92 8.46
CA ARG A 86 -16.69 -2.51 8.46
C ARG A 86 -16.06 -2.58 9.85
N ILE A 87 -16.76 -2.09 10.88
CA ILE A 87 -16.31 -2.17 12.28
C ILE A 87 -16.18 -3.63 12.71
N ILE A 88 -17.17 -4.47 12.40
CA ILE A 88 -17.17 -5.91 12.69
C ILE A 88 -15.95 -6.59 12.06
N LEU A 89 -15.69 -6.35 10.76
CA LEU A 89 -14.55 -6.92 10.06
C LEU A 89 -13.20 -6.48 10.66
N ASN A 90 -13.08 -5.21 11.06
CA ASN A 90 -11.89 -4.72 11.72
C ASN A 90 -11.69 -5.38 13.09
N GLN A 91 -12.76 -5.48 13.91
CA GLN A 91 -12.68 -6.14 15.20
C GLN A 91 -12.27 -7.62 15.10
N VAL A 92 -12.84 -8.37 14.16
CA VAL A 92 -12.48 -9.80 13.95
C VAL A 92 -11.00 -9.94 13.55
N GLN A 93 -10.50 -9.06 12.71
CA GLN A 93 -9.08 -9.05 12.33
C GLN A 93 -8.17 -8.71 13.53
N LEU A 94 -8.52 -7.70 14.34
CA LEU A 94 -7.75 -7.32 15.52
C LEU A 94 -7.76 -8.42 16.60
N GLN A 95 -8.89 -9.13 16.77
CA GLN A 95 -8.98 -10.30 17.65
C GLN A 95 -8.00 -11.40 17.19
N LEU A 96 -8.00 -11.74 15.89
CA LEU A 96 -7.05 -12.72 15.35
C LEU A 96 -5.59 -12.27 15.51
N ALA A 97 -5.30 -11.00 15.31
CA ALA A 97 -3.97 -10.45 15.54
C ALA A 97 -3.53 -10.64 17.00
N LYS A 98 -4.40 -10.34 17.95
CA LYS A 98 -4.17 -10.52 19.38
C LYS A 98 -3.97 -11.99 19.76
N GLU A 99 -4.82 -12.89 19.29
CA GLU A 99 -4.73 -14.34 19.51
C GLU A 99 -3.41 -14.92 18.97
N THR A 100 -2.93 -14.38 17.88
CA THR A 100 -1.68 -14.82 17.24
C THR A 100 -0.45 -14.05 17.68
N GLY A 101 -0.56 -13.20 18.72
CA GLY A 101 0.55 -12.46 19.33
C GLY A 101 1.15 -11.36 18.46
N LEU A 102 0.39 -10.84 17.48
CA LEU A 102 0.86 -9.75 16.63
C LEU A 102 0.69 -8.41 17.37
N THR A 103 1.80 -7.73 17.61
CA THR A 103 1.84 -6.47 18.37
C THR A 103 2.69 -5.42 17.65
N VAL A 104 2.51 -4.17 18.06
CA VAL A 104 3.32 -3.01 17.64
C VAL A 104 3.93 -2.40 18.89
N SER A 105 5.24 -2.21 18.90
CA SER A 105 5.94 -1.56 20.00
C SER A 105 5.68 -0.06 20.02
N ASP A 106 5.73 0.56 21.21
CA ASP A 106 5.56 2.02 21.33
C ASP A 106 6.62 2.79 20.55
N ALA A 107 7.87 2.32 20.53
CA ALA A 107 8.94 2.97 19.75
C ALA A 107 8.64 2.99 18.25
N GLU A 108 8.08 1.93 17.69
CA GLU A 108 7.71 1.85 16.29
C GLU A 108 6.49 2.71 15.97
N LEU A 109 5.50 2.73 16.87
CA LEU A 109 4.35 3.60 16.76
C LEU A 109 4.78 5.08 16.75
N ASP A 110 5.69 5.47 17.67
CA ASP A 110 6.21 6.83 17.76
C ASP A 110 6.98 7.23 16.49
N GLN A 111 7.77 6.33 15.90
CA GLN A 111 8.43 6.57 14.61
C GLN A 111 7.40 6.77 13.48
N THR A 112 6.32 6.01 13.48
CA THR A 112 5.25 6.16 12.48
C THR A 112 4.54 7.50 12.64
N LEU A 113 4.21 7.90 13.87
CA LEU A 113 3.59 9.20 14.16
C LEU A 113 4.50 10.38 13.77
N GLN A 114 5.81 10.28 14.04
CA GLN A 114 6.79 11.28 13.60
C GLN A 114 6.82 11.42 12.09
N ARG A 115 6.79 10.29 11.36
CA ARG A 115 6.76 10.31 9.90
C ARG A 115 5.48 10.94 9.38
N ILE A 116 4.30 10.61 9.93
CA ILE A 116 3.03 11.23 9.57
C ILE A 116 3.07 12.75 9.78
N ALA A 117 3.62 13.20 10.91
CA ALA A 117 3.78 14.63 11.16
C ALA A 117 4.70 15.30 10.12
N GLN A 118 5.85 14.68 9.79
CA GLN A 118 6.80 15.18 8.79
C GLN A 118 6.20 15.24 7.38
N GLU A 119 5.44 14.23 6.96
CA GLU A 119 4.71 14.23 5.68
C GLU A 119 3.71 15.41 5.59
N ASN A 120 3.17 15.83 6.73
CA ASN A 120 2.34 17.03 6.86
C ASN A 120 3.13 18.32 7.13
N LYS A 121 4.47 18.27 7.03
CA LYS A 121 5.37 19.41 7.26
C LYS A 121 5.23 20.03 8.66
N MET A 122 4.93 19.19 9.64
CA MET A 122 4.76 19.55 11.05
C MET A 122 5.76 18.81 11.93
N THR A 123 6.11 19.38 13.08
CA THR A 123 6.69 18.62 14.18
C THR A 123 5.59 17.77 14.85
N LEU A 124 5.97 16.71 15.57
CA LEU A 124 4.99 15.89 16.29
C LEU A 124 4.15 16.70 17.28
N HIS A 125 4.75 17.72 17.92
CA HIS A 125 4.04 18.61 18.84
C HIS A 125 3.02 19.53 18.13
N GLU A 126 3.37 20.09 16.98
CA GLU A 126 2.44 20.89 16.17
C GLU A 126 1.29 20.02 15.66
N PHE A 127 1.58 18.79 15.27
CA PHE A 127 0.59 17.81 14.83
C PHE A 127 -0.37 17.44 15.97
N TYR A 128 0.15 17.18 17.18
CA TYR A 128 -0.65 17.00 18.39
C TYR A 128 -1.63 18.16 18.61
N ASN A 129 -1.11 19.41 18.61
CA ASN A 129 -1.92 20.59 18.83
C ASN A 129 -2.97 20.82 17.71
N ALA A 130 -2.70 20.35 16.49
CA ALA A 130 -3.66 20.41 15.40
C ALA A 130 -4.83 19.45 15.63
N LEU A 131 -4.55 18.19 15.99
CA LEU A 131 -5.58 17.20 16.32
C LEU A 131 -6.49 17.67 17.47
N GLU A 132 -5.90 18.17 18.56
CA GLU A 132 -6.67 18.68 19.72
C GLU A 132 -7.56 19.88 19.34
N ARG A 133 -7.10 20.79 18.49
CA ARG A 133 -7.94 21.90 17.98
C ARG A 133 -9.11 21.41 17.15
N ASP A 134 -8.93 20.31 16.42
CA ASP A 134 -9.96 19.70 15.59
C ASP A 134 -10.87 18.75 16.41
N GLY A 135 -10.67 18.68 17.74
CA GLY A 135 -11.45 17.87 18.66
C GLY A 135 -11.09 16.39 18.67
N VAL A 136 -9.97 16.00 18.06
CA VAL A 136 -9.50 14.62 18.01
C VAL A 136 -8.49 14.38 19.13
N SER A 137 -8.80 13.46 20.05
CA SER A 137 -7.87 13.06 21.10
C SER A 137 -6.63 12.38 20.50
N PHE A 138 -5.43 12.87 20.84
CA PHE A 138 -4.18 12.28 20.38
C PHE A 138 -4.03 10.80 20.80
N ASN A 139 -4.48 10.44 21.99
CA ASN A 139 -4.42 9.05 22.45
C ASN A 139 -5.29 8.15 21.57
N ARG A 140 -6.51 8.58 21.24
CA ARG A 140 -7.40 7.85 20.34
C ARG A 140 -6.77 7.70 18.95
N PHE A 141 -6.24 8.78 18.38
CA PHE A 141 -5.53 8.74 17.10
C PHE A 141 -4.34 7.78 17.14
N ARG A 142 -3.56 7.81 18.24
CA ARG A 142 -2.44 6.90 18.45
C ARG A 142 -2.86 5.42 18.43
N ASP A 143 -3.97 5.11 19.09
CA ASP A 143 -4.52 3.74 19.11
C ASP A 143 -5.05 3.32 17.73
N GLU A 144 -5.73 4.21 17.00
CA GLU A 144 -6.18 3.97 15.63
C GLU A 144 -5.00 3.66 14.69
N ILE A 145 -3.89 4.41 14.79
CA ILE A 145 -2.67 4.13 14.01
C ILE A 145 -2.04 2.78 14.40
N ARG A 146 -2.04 2.44 15.70
CA ARG A 146 -1.57 1.12 16.16
C ARG A 146 -2.37 0.00 15.53
N ASP A 147 -3.68 0.11 15.54
CA ASP A 147 -4.59 -0.88 14.97
C ASP A 147 -4.38 -1.00 13.45
N GLU A 148 -4.20 0.11 12.75
CA GLU A 148 -3.92 0.09 11.31
C GLU A 148 -2.60 -0.62 10.99
N ILE A 149 -1.54 -0.37 11.75
CA ILE A 149 -0.26 -1.10 11.59
C ILE A 149 -0.47 -2.60 11.82
N ILE A 150 -1.25 -2.98 12.83
CA ILE A 150 -1.57 -4.38 13.13
C ILE A 150 -2.33 -5.02 11.97
N LEU A 151 -3.34 -4.36 11.42
CA LEU A 151 -4.13 -4.86 10.28
C LEU A 151 -3.28 -5.04 9.02
N VAL A 152 -2.39 -4.09 8.72
CA VAL A 152 -1.44 -4.20 7.60
C VAL A 152 -0.51 -5.42 7.78
N ARG A 153 0.07 -5.60 8.96
CA ARG A 153 0.94 -6.75 9.26
C ARG A 153 0.20 -8.08 9.22
N LEU A 154 -1.03 -8.08 9.71
CA LEU A 154 -1.87 -9.27 9.64
C LEU A 154 -2.14 -9.67 8.19
N LYS A 155 -2.52 -8.71 7.34
CA LYS A 155 -2.68 -8.93 5.89
C LYS A 155 -1.39 -9.44 5.24
N GLU A 156 -0.24 -8.86 5.58
CA GLU A 156 1.05 -9.33 5.06
C GLU A 156 1.35 -10.77 5.46
N ARG A 157 1.16 -11.10 6.74
CA ARG A 157 1.44 -12.42 7.28
C ARG A 157 0.51 -13.49 6.76
N GLU A 158 -0.79 -13.23 6.77
CA GLU A 158 -1.82 -14.23 6.46
C GLU A 158 -2.05 -14.40 4.95
N VAL A 159 -1.77 -13.37 4.17
CA VAL A 159 -2.08 -13.33 2.74
C VAL A 159 -0.86 -13.04 1.88
N SER A 160 -0.27 -11.84 1.99
CA SER A 160 0.70 -11.36 1.00
C SER A 160 1.97 -12.21 0.95
N ASN A 161 2.44 -12.70 2.09
CA ASN A 161 3.62 -13.56 2.18
C ASN A 161 3.37 -15.00 1.70
N ARG A 162 2.12 -15.41 1.54
CA ARG A 162 1.74 -16.75 1.03
C ARG A 162 1.53 -16.75 -0.48
N VAL A 163 1.48 -15.57 -1.10
CA VAL A 163 1.31 -15.42 -2.54
C VAL A 163 2.65 -15.59 -3.24
N SER A 164 2.76 -16.60 -4.09
CA SER A 164 3.90 -16.83 -4.98
C SER A 164 3.50 -16.56 -6.43
N VAL A 165 4.48 -16.12 -7.22
CA VAL A 165 4.35 -15.93 -8.67
C VAL A 165 5.43 -16.76 -9.34
N THR A 166 5.02 -17.63 -10.26
CA THR A 166 5.92 -18.49 -11.02
C THR A 166 6.37 -17.80 -12.32
N GLU A 167 7.51 -18.20 -12.87
CA GLU A 167 7.99 -17.68 -14.16
C GLU A 167 7.02 -17.98 -15.31
N GLY A 168 6.36 -19.14 -15.30
CA GLY A 168 5.34 -19.48 -16.29
C GLY A 168 4.12 -18.52 -16.24
N GLU A 169 3.72 -18.05 -15.06
CA GLU A 169 2.69 -17.02 -14.94
C GLU A 169 3.17 -15.68 -15.50
N VAL A 170 4.44 -15.33 -15.29
CA VAL A 170 5.05 -14.12 -15.88
C VAL A 170 5.09 -14.22 -17.40
N ASP A 171 5.53 -15.34 -17.95
CA ASP A 171 5.60 -15.55 -19.40
C ASP A 171 4.20 -15.48 -20.03
N SER A 172 3.23 -16.22 -19.49
CA SER A 172 1.83 -16.19 -19.96
C SER A 172 1.22 -14.80 -19.88
N PHE A 173 1.57 -14.04 -18.84
CA PHE A 173 1.11 -12.69 -18.67
C PHE A 173 1.69 -11.75 -19.73
N LEU A 174 3.00 -11.84 -20.02
CA LEU A 174 3.69 -11.04 -21.04
C LEU A 174 3.23 -11.38 -22.46
N GLU A 175 3.00 -12.67 -22.76
CA GLU A 175 2.43 -13.11 -24.04
C GLU A 175 1.03 -12.53 -24.27
N THR A 176 0.20 -12.51 -23.22
CA THR A 176 -1.13 -11.93 -23.29
C THR A 176 -1.07 -10.41 -23.44
N GLN A 177 -0.07 -9.73 -22.86
CA GLN A 177 0.14 -8.30 -23.01
C GLN A 177 0.46 -7.87 -24.44
N GLY A 178 1.27 -8.65 -25.14
CA GLY A 178 1.67 -8.34 -26.52
C GLY A 178 0.50 -8.28 -27.51
N SER A 179 -0.64 -8.89 -27.18
CA SER A 179 -1.81 -9.00 -28.06
C SER A 179 -2.94 -8.00 -27.82
N THR A 180 -2.95 -7.23 -26.71
CA THR A 180 -4.16 -6.49 -26.27
C THR A 180 -3.94 -5.08 -25.70
N GLY A 181 -2.90 -4.32 -26.11
CA GLY A 181 -2.76 -2.91 -25.68
C GLY A 181 -2.61 -2.71 -24.17
N TYR A 182 -1.99 -3.64 -23.47
CA TYR A 182 -1.78 -3.62 -22.01
C TYR A 182 -0.78 -2.55 -21.51
N ASP A 183 -0.26 -1.71 -22.39
CA ASP A 183 0.62 -0.58 -22.03
C ASP A 183 -0.14 0.62 -21.45
N ASP A 184 -1.46 0.48 -21.39
CA ASP A 184 -2.31 1.54 -20.85
C ASP A 184 -2.47 1.39 -19.35
N GLU A 185 -2.51 2.52 -18.68
CA GLU A 185 -3.01 2.64 -17.31
C GLU A 185 -4.43 3.17 -17.33
N TYR A 186 -5.26 2.57 -16.52
CA TYR A 186 -6.65 2.92 -16.36
C TYR A 186 -6.89 3.51 -14.98
N ARG A 187 -7.63 4.61 -14.94
CA ARG A 187 -8.27 5.12 -13.74
C ARG A 187 -9.73 4.75 -13.82
N ILE A 188 -10.20 3.94 -12.89
CA ILE A 188 -11.57 3.41 -12.89
C ILE A 188 -12.27 3.71 -11.57
N ALA A 189 -13.59 3.82 -11.60
CA ALA A 189 -14.43 3.71 -10.42
C ALA A 189 -15.17 2.37 -10.47
N HIS A 190 -15.39 1.74 -9.31
CA HIS A 190 -15.84 0.38 -9.18
C HIS A 190 -17.00 0.25 -8.18
N ILE A 191 -18.03 -0.50 -8.55
CA ILE A 191 -19.10 -0.95 -7.68
C ILE A 191 -19.01 -2.47 -7.61
N LEU A 192 -19.00 -3.03 -6.42
CA LEU A 192 -19.05 -4.47 -6.15
C LEU A 192 -20.33 -4.77 -5.36
N ILE A 193 -21.19 -5.60 -5.88
CA ILE A 193 -22.27 -6.25 -5.14
C ILE A 193 -21.79 -7.67 -4.84
N ARG A 194 -21.46 -7.92 -3.58
CA ARG A 194 -20.83 -9.17 -3.15
C ARG A 194 -21.84 -10.29 -3.08
N VAL A 195 -21.48 -11.44 -3.64
CA VAL A 195 -22.22 -12.68 -3.50
C VAL A 195 -21.24 -13.74 -3.01
N PRO A 196 -21.52 -14.39 -1.86
CA PRO A 196 -20.64 -15.43 -1.31
C PRO A 196 -20.40 -16.56 -2.31
N GLU A 197 -19.20 -17.15 -2.28
CA GLU A 197 -18.92 -18.37 -3.02
C GLU A 197 -19.76 -19.52 -2.43
N GLY A 198 -20.57 -20.16 -3.27
CA GLY A 198 -21.54 -21.18 -2.78
C GLY A 198 -22.87 -20.62 -2.31
N ALA A 199 -23.15 -19.33 -2.54
CA ALA A 199 -24.45 -18.74 -2.30
C ALA A 199 -25.56 -19.55 -3.02
N ASP A 200 -26.70 -19.63 -2.38
CA ASP A 200 -27.87 -20.29 -3.02
C ASP A 200 -28.34 -19.45 -4.24
N PRO A 201 -29.17 -20.10 -5.12
CA PRO A 201 -29.66 -19.40 -6.31
C PRO A 201 -30.46 -18.12 -5.99
N ALA A 202 -31.16 -18.08 -4.85
CA ALA A 202 -31.96 -16.91 -4.46
C ALA A 202 -31.08 -15.74 -4.03
N GLN A 203 -30.00 -16.00 -3.30
CA GLN A 203 -29.00 -15.00 -2.91
C GLN A 203 -28.27 -14.45 -4.14
N SER A 204 -27.87 -15.33 -5.07
CA SER A 204 -27.22 -14.90 -6.31
C SER A 204 -28.16 -14.03 -7.18
N GLU A 205 -29.43 -14.41 -7.27
CA GLU A 205 -30.45 -13.66 -8.01
C GLU A 205 -30.75 -12.31 -7.34
N ALA A 206 -30.75 -12.24 -6.01
CA ALA A 206 -30.90 -10.97 -5.29
C ALA A 206 -29.75 -10.02 -5.57
N GLY A 207 -28.50 -10.51 -5.50
CA GLY A 207 -27.32 -9.71 -5.86
C GLY A 207 -27.33 -9.24 -7.31
N ARG A 208 -27.77 -10.10 -8.24
CA ARG A 208 -27.93 -9.72 -9.65
C ARG A 208 -28.95 -8.58 -9.82
N LYS A 209 -30.09 -8.66 -9.14
CA LYS A 209 -31.12 -7.61 -9.20
C LYS A 209 -30.62 -6.28 -8.66
N GLN A 210 -29.89 -6.29 -7.54
CA GLN A 210 -29.26 -5.09 -7.01
C GLN A 210 -28.25 -4.46 -8.01
N ALA A 211 -27.43 -5.29 -8.66
CA ALA A 211 -26.49 -4.82 -9.67
C ALA A 211 -27.20 -4.22 -10.89
N GLU A 212 -28.30 -4.84 -11.34
CA GLU A 212 -29.10 -4.34 -12.45
C GLU A 212 -29.83 -3.03 -12.09
N GLU A 213 -30.29 -2.89 -10.87
CA GLU A 213 -30.87 -1.64 -10.35
C GLU A 213 -29.82 -0.51 -10.34
N ALA A 214 -28.65 -0.78 -9.75
CA ALA A 214 -27.54 0.18 -9.75
C ALA A 214 -27.15 0.59 -11.17
N TRP A 215 -27.02 -0.36 -12.09
CA TRP A 215 -26.72 -0.10 -13.49
C TRP A 215 -27.80 0.73 -14.20
N THR A 216 -29.07 0.44 -13.94
CA THR A 216 -30.23 1.18 -14.51
C THR A 216 -30.18 2.64 -14.06
N ARG A 217 -29.91 2.89 -12.79
CA ARG A 217 -29.77 4.27 -12.27
C ARG A 217 -28.60 5.01 -12.86
N LEU A 218 -27.46 4.34 -13.03
CA LEU A 218 -26.26 4.93 -13.68
C LEU A 218 -26.53 5.28 -15.14
N THR A 219 -27.18 4.40 -15.90
CA THR A 219 -27.54 4.67 -17.30
C THR A 219 -28.64 5.73 -17.41
N GLY A 220 -29.43 5.92 -16.36
CA GLY A 220 -30.41 7.00 -16.20
C GLY A 220 -29.79 8.35 -15.83
N GLY A 221 -28.46 8.43 -15.68
CA GLY A 221 -27.72 9.67 -15.42
C GLY A 221 -27.42 9.96 -13.96
N ALA A 222 -27.60 8.98 -13.06
CA ALA A 222 -27.18 9.14 -11.66
C ALA A 222 -25.65 9.20 -11.55
N GLU A 223 -25.14 9.96 -10.58
CA GLU A 223 -23.71 10.07 -10.32
C GLU A 223 -23.12 8.75 -9.80
N PHE A 224 -22.02 8.31 -10.41
CA PHE A 224 -21.38 7.02 -10.07
C PHE A 224 -20.97 6.94 -8.60
N ALA A 225 -20.43 8.01 -8.04
CA ALA A 225 -20.02 8.06 -6.64
C ALA A 225 -21.18 7.85 -5.67
N GLN A 226 -22.36 8.41 -5.99
CA GLN A 226 -23.57 8.22 -5.20
C GLN A 226 -24.05 6.76 -5.23
N ILE A 227 -24.09 6.16 -6.42
CA ILE A 227 -24.50 4.76 -6.58
C ILE A 227 -23.48 3.82 -5.94
N ALA A 228 -22.18 4.12 -6.03
CA ALA A 228 -21.15 3.37 -5.33
C ALA A 228 -21.35 3.39 -3.80
N ALA A 229 -21.59 4.57 -3.24
CA ALA A 229 -21.84 4.72 -1.80
C ALA A 229 -23.14 4.02 -1.33
N GLU A 230 -24.13 3.84 -2.20
CA GLU A 230 -25.41 3.22 -1.86
C GLU A 230 -25.42 1.69 -2.05
N PHE A 231 -24.76 1.18 -3.10
CA PHE A 231 -24.89 -0.22 -3.52
C PHE A 231 -23.60 -1.03 -3.35
N SER A 232 -22.44 -0.40 -3.23
CA SER A 232 -21.17 -1.13 -3.29
C SER A 232 -20.74 -1.69 -1.93
N ASP A 233 -20.39 -2.97 -1.91
CA ASP A 233 -19.75 -3.66 -0.77
C ASP A 233 -18.21 -3.51 -0.81
N ALA A 234 -17.66 -2.76 -1.76
CA ALA A 234 -16.23 -2.54 -1.85
C ALA A 234 -15.74 -1.56 -0.75
N PRO A 235 -14.52 -1.70 -0.25
CA PRO A 235 -13.99 -0.82 0.81
C PRO A 235 -13.93 0.66 0.43
N ASP A 236 -13.82 0.95 -0.87
CA ASP A 236 -13.76 2.26 -1.49
C ASP A 236 -15.14 2.82 -1.89
N ALA A 237 -16.22 2.13 -1.53
CA ALA A 237 -17.60 2.53 -1.84
C ALA A 237 -17.90 3.98 -1.42
N LEU A 238 -17.53 4.34 -0.20
CA LEU A 238 -17.76 5.66 0.38
C LEU A 238 -16.82 6.75 -0.17
N GLU A 239 -15.79 6.36 -0.90
CA GLU A 239 -14.89 7.24 -1.68
C GLU A 239 -15.36 7.36 -3.15
N GLY A 240 -16.61 6.96 -3.42
CA GLY A 240 -17.20 6.93 -4.77
C GLY A 240 -16.70 5.77 -5.63
N GLY A 241 -16.10 4.77 -5.03
CA GLY A 241 -15.53 3.60 -5.70
C GLY A 241 -14.31 3.91 -6.56
N LEU A 242 -13.69 5.10 -6.40
CA LEU A 242 -12.58 5.54 -7.23
C LEU A 242 -11.28 4.83 -6.86
N LEU A 243 -10.67 4.15 -7.82
CA LEU A 243 -9.36 3.52 -7.70
C LEU A 243 -8.28 4.42 -8.33
N ASP A 244 -7.07 4.34 -7.77
CA ASP A 244 -5.90 4.99 -8.37
C ASP A 244 -5.56 4.39 -9.74
N TRP A 245 -4.69 5.09 -10.48
CA TRP A 245 -4.20 4.63 -11.77
C TRP A 245 -3.61 3.22 -11.63
N ARG A 246 -4.16 2.29 -12.40
CA ARG A 246 -3.71 0.89 -12.43
C ARG A 246 -3.32 0.49 -13.85
N PRO A 247 -2.13 -0.09 -14.03
CA PRO A 247 -1.80 -0.75 -15.29
C PRO A 247 -2.88 -1.77 -15.65
N ALA A 248 -3.23 -1.88 -16.93
CA ALA A 248 -4.17 -2.90 -17.43
C ALA A 248 -3.82 -4.30 -16.90
N ALA A 249 -2.53 -4.55 -16.74
CA ALA A 249 -1.95 -5.76 -16.21
C ALA A 249 -2.37 -6.12 -14.77
N GLN A 250 -2.74 -5.15 -13.96
CA GLN A 250 -3.24 -5.35 -12.59
C GLN A 250 -4.75 -5.61 -12.54
N LEU A 251 -5.45 -5.35 -13.63
CA LEU A 251 -6.87 -5.65 -13.76
C LEU A 251 -7.07 -7.14 -14.09
N SER A 252 -8.25 -7.70 -13.75
CA SER A 252 -8.58 -9.01 -14.26
C SER A 252 -8.63 -8.98 -15.79
N LYS A 253 -8.28 -10.09 -16.45
CA LYS A 253 -8.33 -10.20 -17.93
C LYS A 253 -9.68 -9.73 -18.46
N LYS A 254 -10.77 -10.16 -17.84
CA LYS A 254 -12.15 -9.79 -18.20
C LYS A 254 -12.39 -8.28 -18.12
N PHE A 255 -11.87 -7.62 -17.06
CA PHE A 255 -12.01 -6.18 -16.91
C PHE A 255 -11.19 -5.42 -17.95
N ALA A 256 -9.94 -5.82 -18.17
CA ALA A 256 -9.07 -5.19 -19.16
C ALA A 256 -9.66 -5.30 -20.58
N GLU A 257 -10.19 -6.46 -20.99
CA GLU A 257 -10.85 -6.67 -22.28
C GLU A 257 -12.07 -5.75 -22.47
N ILE A 258 -12.87 -5.56 -21.43
CA ILE A 258 -14.05 -4.69 -21.47
C ILE A 258 -13.65 -3.20 -21.53
N LEU A 259 -12.65 -2.80 -20.72
CA LEU A 259 -12.21 -1.40 -20.62
C LEU A 259 -11.44 -0.92 -21.85
N THR A 260 -10.74 -1.81 -22.55
CA THR A 260 -9.91 -1.46 -23.73
C THR A 260 -10.67 -0.69 -24.81
N PRO A 261 -11.88 -1.08 -25.26
CA PRO A 261 -12.63 -0.34 -26.29
C PRO A 261 -13.37 0.89 -25.73
N MET A 262 -13.45 1.06 -24.41
CA MET A 262 -14.26 2.12 -23.77
C MET A 262 -13.60 3.49 -23.84
N LYS A 263 -14.43 4.52 -23.80
CA LYS A 263 -14.03 5.93 -23.67
C LYS A 263 -14.18 6.38 -22.21
N ALA A 264 -13.38 7.38 -21.81
CA ALA A 264 -13.50 7.99 -20.50
C ALA A 264 -14.94 8.55 -20.32
N GLY A 265 -15.52 8.25 -19.16
CA GLY A 265 -16.90 8.56 -18.79
C GLY A 265 -17.89 7.41 -18.99
N GLU A 266 -17.56 6.40 -19.78
CA GLU A 266 -18.46 5.26 -20.02
C GLU A 266 -18.52 4.30 -18.84
N VAL A 267 -19.69 3.65 -18.67
CA VAL A 267 -19.98 2.66 -17.62
C VAL A 267 -20.21 1.30 -18.27
N THR A 268 -19.64 0.25 -17.68
CA THR A 268 -19.83 -1.12 -18.18
C THR A 268 -21.23 -1.64 -17.88
N PRO A 269 -21.71 -2.63 -18.63
CA PRO A 269 -22.77 -3.50 -18.15
C PRO A 269 -22.37 -4.22 -16.83
N VAL A 270 -23.32 -4.88 -16.18
CA VAL A 270 -23.06 -5.73 -15.03
C VAL A 270 -22.15 -6.89 -15.41
N ILE A 271 -21.04 -7.05 -14.69
CA ILE A 271 -20.02 -8.09 -14.92
C ILE A 271 -20.09 -9.07 -13.75
N GLN A 272 -20.33 -10.33 -14.01
CA GLN A 272 -20.31 -11.38 -12.99
C GLN A 272 -18.88 -11.93 -12.80
N SER A 273 -18.49 -12.15 -11.55
CA SER A 273 -17.25 -12.82 -11.14
C SER A 273 -17.54 -13.86 -10.03
N SER A 274 -16.50 -14.53 -9.54
CA SER A 274 -16.59 -15.43 -8.37
C SER A 274 -16.99 -14.71 -7.08
N ASN A 275 -16.71 -13.39 -6.99
CA ASN A 275 -16.93 -12.59 -5.77
C ASN A 275 -18.27 -11.83 -5.80
N GLY A 276 -19.05 -11.94 -6.89
CA GLY A 276 -20.30 -11.22 -7.06
C GLY A 276 -20.41 -10.48 -8.40
N PHE A 277 -21.11 -9.36 -8.38
CA PHE A 277 -21.40 -8.55 -9.55
C PHE A 277 -20.65 -7.21 -9.49
N HIS A 278 -20.11 -6.78 -10.63
CA HIS A 278 -19.29 -5.58 -10.73
C HIS A 278 -19.85 -4.63 -11.79
N ILE A 279 -19.75 -3.34 -11.52
CA ILE A 279 -19.95 -2.28 -12.51
C ILE A 279 -18.72 -1.38 -12.46
N LEU A 280 -18.14 -1.08 -13.62
CA LEU A 280 -16.96 -0.23 -13.75
C LEU A 280 -17.31 1.04 -14.52
N LYS A 281 -16.73 2.17 -14.13
CA LYS A 281 -16.70 3.40 -14.93
C LYS A 281 -15.25 3.69 -15.29
N LEU A 282 -15.01 3.90 -16.58
CA LEU A 282 -13.70 4.36 -17.04
C LEU A 282 -13.60 5.87 -16.76
N VAL A 283 -12.77 6.26 -15.79
CA VAL A 283 -12.55 7.67 -15.44
C VAL A 283 -11.45 8.28 -16.31
N GLY A 284 -10.42 7.51 -16.61
CA GLY A 284 -9.33 7.96 -17.47
C GLY A 284 -8.48 6.81 -18.01
N ARG A 285 -7.79 7.07 -19.11
CA ARG A 285 -6.82 6.17 -19.74
C ARG A 285 -5.60 6.98 -20.11
N ARG A 286 -4.42 6.45 -19.84
CA ARG A 286 -3.15 7.01 -20.30
C ARG A 286 -2.26 5.90 -20.82
N ASN A 287 -1.51 6.18 -21.87
CA ASN A 287 -0.54 5.25 -22.45
C ASN A 287 0.84 5.58 -21.90
N GLN A 288 1.56 4.61 -21.39
CA GLN A 288 2.99 4.74 -21.10
C GLN A 288 3.74 4.35 -22.37
N ASN A 289 4.23 5.34 -23.13
CA ASN A 289 5.15 5.09 -24.23
C ASN A 289 6.35 4.29 -23.71
N LYS A 290 6.51 3.07 -24.20
CA LYS A 290 7.69 2.25 -23.93
C LYS A 290 8.85 2.75 -24.80
N GLU A 291 9.53 3.81 -24.34
CA GLU A 291 10.90 4.03 -24.78
C GLU A 291 11.78 2.92 -24.17
N ALA A 292 12.72 2.42 -24.98
CA ALA A 292 13.70 1.46 -24.48
C ALA A 292 14.35 2.02 -23.21
N THR A 293 14.29 1.26 -22.13
CA THR A 293 14.89 1.70 -20.87
C THR A 293 16.36 1.35 -20.88
N MET A 294 17.15 2.28 -21.39
CA MET A 294 18.60 2.19 -21.34
C MET A 294 19.09 2.60 -19.96
N VAL A 295 19.87 1.73 -19.33
CA VAL A 295 20.50 1.98 -18.03
C VAL A 295 22.00 1.85 -18.17
N ASP A 296 22.72 2.85 -17.70
CA ASP A 296 24.17 2.78 -17.59
C ASP A 296 24.55 1.93 -16.39
N GLN A 297 25.15 0.78 -16.64
CA GLN A 297 25.61 -0.14 -15.61
C GLN A 297 27.13 -0.03 -15.48
N THR A 298 27.59 -0.17 -14.25
CA THR A 298 29.02 -0.16 -13.92
C THR A 298 29.41 -1.53 -13.37
N HIS A 299 30.39 -2.19 -13.98
CA HIS A 299 31.02 -3.36 -13.37
C HIS A 299 32.04 -2.88 -12.35
N ALA A 300 31.78 -3.18 -11.10
CA ALA A 300 32.57 -2.68 -9.99
C ALA A 300 33.13 -3.80 -9.12
N ARG A 301 34.25 -3.52 -8.48
CA ARG A 301 34.84 -4.32 -7.39
C ARG A 301 34.99 -3.45 -6.16
N HIS A 302 34.93 -4.06 -4.97
CA HIS A 302 35.19 -3.30 -3.76
C HIS A 302 35.95 -4.13 -2.69
N ILE A 303 36.60 -3.39 -1.79
CA ILE A 303 37.13 -3.90 -0.53
C ILE A 303 36.43 -3.18 0.59
N LEU A 304 35.86 -3.92 1.53
CA LEU A 304 35.17 -3.36 2.70
C LEU A 304 35.92 -3.72 3.98
N ILE A 305 36.17 -2.72 4.81
CA ILE A 305 36.59 -2.87 6.21
C ILE A 305 35.43 -2.36 7.09
N LYS A 306 34.81 -3.27 7.84
CA LYS A 306 33.66 -2.93 8.71
C LYS A 306 34.11 -2.21 9.97
N VAL A 307 33.30 -1.26 10.42
CA VAL A 307 33.40 -0.70 11.76
C VAL A 307 32.62 -1.61 12.72
N SER A 308 33.24 -2.04 13.80
CA SER A 308 32.67 -2.94 14.78
C SER A 308 33.19 -2.66 16.18
N GLU A 309 32.71 -3.39 17.18
CA GLU A 309 33.26 -3.31 18.55
C GLU A 309 34.76 -3.62 18.62
N LEU A 310 35.27 -4.43 17.69
CA LEU A 310 36.68 -4.86 17.62
C LEU A 310 37.52 -4.01 16.68
N THR A 311 36.92 -3.26 15.77
CA THR A 311 37.59 -2.39 14.79
C THR A 311 37.00 -1.00 14.89
N SER A 312 37.74 -0.10 15.51
CA SER A 312 37.32 1.30 15.60
C SER A 312 37.25 1.95 14.21
N GLU A 313 36.49 3.04 14.10
CA GLU A 313 36.41 3.81 12.86
C GLU A 313 37.79 4.27 12.36
N THR A 314 38.63 4.75 13.28
CA THR A 314 40.00 5.16 12.98
C THR A 314 40.89 4.02 12.52
N ASP A 315 40.71 2.82 13.07
CA ASP A 315 41.48 1.65 12.65
C ASP A 315 41.00 1.13 11.29
N ALA A 316 39.69 1.15 11.02
CA ALA A 316 39.13 0.80 9.71
C ALA A 316 39.65 1.78 8.63
N GLN A 317 39.62 3.08 8.92
CA GLN A 317 40.14 4.12 8.01
C GLN A 317 41.64 3.95 7.74
N ARG A 318 42.44 3.65 8.77
CA ARG A 318 43.85 3.39 8.59
C ARG A 318 44.10 2.15 7.72
N LYS A 319 43.45 1.05 8.02
CA LYS A 319 43.56 -0.20 7.23
C LYS A 319 43.20 0.00 5.77
N ILE A 320 42.11 0.70 5.50
CA ILE A 320 41.69 0.95 4.11
C ILE A 320 42.67 1.86 3.37
N ALA A 321 43.26 2.85 4.06
CA ALA A 321 44.31 3.74 3.51
C ALA A 321 45.60 2.95 3.20
N GLU A 322 46.03 2.05 4.07
CA GLU A 322 47.17 1.16 3.83
C GLU A 322 46.94 0.24 2.61
N LEU A 323 45.71 -0.27 2.44
CA LEU A 323 45.37 -1.05 1.26
C LEU A 323 45.39 -0.20 -0.01
N LYS A 324 44.93 1.04 0.06
CA LYS A 324 45.00 1.97 -1.08
C LYS A 324 46.45 2.23 -1.49
N GLU A 325 47.35 2.47 -0.53
CA GLU A 325 48.77 2.66 -0.81
C GLU A 325 49.41 1.43 -1.51
N ARG A 326 49.05 0.21 -1.05
CA ARG A 326 49.53 -1.00 -1.71
C ARG A 326 48.99 -1.12 -3.15
N LEU A 327 47.75 -0.74 -3.41
CA LEU A 327 47.14 -0.72 -4.75
C LEU A 327 47.87 0.31 -5.65
N ASP A 328 48.19 1.47 -5.12
CA ASP A 328 48.92 2.52 -5.84
C ASP A 328 50.35 2.09 -6.19
N HIS A 329 50.92 1.16 -5.43
CA HIS A 329 52.22 0.52 -5.71
C HIS A 329 52.10 -0.75 -6.58
N GLY A 330 50.92 -1.03 -7.16
CA GLY A 330 50.71 -2.09 -8.14
C GLY A 330 50.32 -3.45 -7.57
N ALA A 331 49.88 -3.50 -6.32
CA ALA A 331 49.31 -4.75 -5.78
C ALA A 331 47.98 -5.09 -6.50
N SER A 332 47.66 -6.38 -6.61
CA SER A 332 46.40 -6.86 -7.20
C SER A 332 45.22 -6.51 -6.32
N PHE A 333 44.21 -5.83 -6.89
CA PHE A 333 42.98 -5.52 -6.20
C PHE A 333 42.26 -6.81 -5.76
N GLU A 334 42.20 -7.78 -6.64
CA GLU A 334 41.54 -9.07 -6.38
C GLU A 334 42.18 -9.82 -5.20
N GLU A 335 43.51 -9.88 -5.16
CA GLU A 335 44.22 -10.53 -4.07
C GLU A 335 44.02 -9.81 -2.73
N LEU A 336 44.07 -8.49 -2.72
CA LEU A 336 43.83 -7.71 -1.52
C LEU A 336 42.38 -7.83 -1.04
N ALA A 337 41.42 -7.88 -1.95
CA ALA A 337 40.02 -8.13 -1.61
C ALA A 337 39.82 -9.50 -0.96
N LYS A 338 40.42 -10.57 -1.53
CA LYS A 338 40.38 -11.93 -0.96
C LYS A 338 40.97 -12.01 0.42
N GLN A 339 42.04 -11.27 0.70
CA GLN A 339 42.78 -11.32 1.96
C GLN A 339 42.21 -10.42 3.05
N HIS A 340 41.62 -9.28 2.68
CA HIS A 340 41.33 -8.20 3.62
C HIS A 340 39.87 -7.74 3.61
N SER A 341 39.10 -8.00 2.55
CA SER A 341 37.71 -7.57 2.51
C SER A 341 36.83 -8.38 3.45
N GLU A 342 35.98 -7.68 4.19
CA GLU A 342 34.99 -8.25 5.09
C GLU A 342 33.58 -8.34 4.45
N ASP A 343 33.51 -8.14 3.12
CA ASP A 343 32.31 -8.31 2.34
C ASP A 343 32.10 -9.75 1.84
N ALA A 344 30.87 -10.10 1.51
CA ALA A 344 30.53 -11.39 0.94
C ALA A 344 31.18 -11.66 -0.42
N SER A 345 31.53 -10.61 -1.17
CA SER A 345 32.24 -10.68 -2.45
C SER A 345 33.76 -10.94 -2.31
N ALA A 346 34.32 -10.93 -1.09
CA ALA A 346 35.75 -11.16 -0.85
C ALA A 346 36.31 -12.42 -1.56
N PRO A 347 35.66 -13.60 -1.51
CA PRO A 347 36.18 -14.81 -2.17
C PRO A 347 36.29 -14.67 -3.70
N THR A 348 35.49 -13.80 -4.31
CA THR A 348 35.50 -13.49 -5.74
C THR A 348 36.35 -12.27 -6.08
N GLY A 349 37.24 -11.86 -5.15
CA GLY A 349 38.11 -10.68 -5.38
C GLY A 349 37.40 -9.36 -5.27
N GLY A 350 36.30 -9.30 -4.52
CA GLY A 350 35.50 -8.11 -4.31
C GLY A 350 34.55 -7.78 -5.47
N ASP A 351 34.38 -8.69 -6.43
CA ASP A 351 33.56 -8.49 -7.63
C ASP A 351 32.05 -8.41 -7.27
N LEU A 352 31.44 -7.29 -7.62
CA LEU A 352 30.00 -7.04 -7.45
C LEU A 352 29.19 -7.31 -8.73
N GLY A 353 29.88 -7.62 -9.84
CA GLY A 353 29.25 -7.71 -11.16
C GLY A 353 28.78 -6.36 -11.67
N TRP A 354 27.73 -6.40 -12.49
CA TRP A 354 27.11 -5.20 -13.07
C TRP A 354 26.13 -4.56 -12.08
N VAL A 355 26.43 -3.33 -11.70
CA VAL A 355 25.65 -2.54 -10.75
C VAL A 355 24.89 -1.46 -11.52
N SER A 356 23.59 -1.35 -11.26
CA SER A 356 22.72 -0.30 -11.82
C SER A 356 22.60 0.88 -10.84
N PRO A 357 22.24 2.08 -11.33
CA PRO A 357 21.92 3.21 -10.44
C PRO A 357 20.85 2.85 -9.41
N GLY A 358 21.14 3.11 -8.14
CA GLY A 358 20.26 2.78 -7.00
C GLY A 358 20.48 1.40 -6.37
N ASP A 359 21.35 0.55 -6.91
CA ASP A 359 21.67 -0.77 -6.32
C ASP A 359 22.60 -0.65 -5.11
N THR A 360 23.28 0.48 -4.94
CA THR A 360 24.23 0.74 -3.86
C THR A 360 23.81 1.92 -2.98
N VAL A 361 24.43 2.02 -1.80
CA VAL A 361 24.20 3.18 -0.91
C VAL A 361 24.74 4.47 -1.54
N PRO A 362 24.14 5.64 -1.25
CA PRO A 362 24.44 6.91 -1.94
C PRO A 362 25.91 7.29 -1.97
N ASP A 363 26.63 7.14 -0.85
CA ASP A 363 28.04 7.50 -0.76
C ASP A 363 28.93 6.62 -1.65
N PHE A 364 28.62 5.32 -1.72
CA PHE A 364 29.28 4.36 -2.60
C PHE A 364 28.97 4.68 -4.07
N GLU A 365 27.71 4.91 -4.39
CA GLU A 365 27.25 5.23 -5.74
C GLU A 365 27.88 6.53 -6.27
N GLN A 366 27.93 7.57 -5.44
CA GLN A 366 28.56 8.83 -5.79
C GLN A 366 30.06 8.65 -6.09
N ALA A 367 30.78 7.92 -5.23
CA ALA A 367 32.19 7.64 -5.43
C ALA A 367 32.41 6.80 -6.70
N MET A 368 31.65 5.73 -6.91
CA MET A 368 31.71 4.88 -8.10
C MET A 368 31.44 5.68 -9.37
N SER A 369 30.45 6.57 -9.34
CA SER A 369 30.06 7.38 -10.51
C SER A 369 31.15 8.36 -10.93
N SER A 370 31.98 8.82 -10.01
CA SER A 370 33.06 9.77 -10.28
C SER A 370 34.33 9.15 -10.89
N LEU A 371 34.45 7.81 -10.85
CA LEU A 371 35.63 7.08 -11.34
C LEU A 371 35.53 6.79 -12.85
N ASN A 372 36.64 6.78 -13.55
CA ASN A 372 36.76 6.23 -14.89
C ASN A 372 36.98 4.68 -14.84
N PRO A 373 36.69 3.95 -15.93
CA PRO A 373 37.10 2.55 -16.04
C PRO A 373 38.59 2.34 -15.75
N GLY A 374 38.90 1.39 -14.90
CA GLY A 374 40.25 1.08 -14.41
C GLY A 374 40.65 1.83 -13.14
N GLU A 375 39.99 2.94 -12.79
CA GLU A 375 40.31 3.73 -11.62
C GLU A 375 39.85 3.10 -10.30
N ILE A 376 40.62 3.41 -9.22
CA ILE A 376 40.34 3.00 -7.85
C ILE A 376 40.08 4.26 -7.02
N SER A 377 39.00 4.26 -6.25
CA SER A 377 38.66 5.37 -5.35
C SER A 377 39.72 5.60 -4.27
N GLY A 378 39.68 6.77 -3.63
CA GLY A 378 40.16 6.92 -2.27
C GLY A 378 39.29 6.13 -1.28
N PRO A 379 39.63 6.14 0.02
CA PRO A 379 38.76 5.62 1.07
C PRO A 379 37.38 6.30 1.06
N VAL A 380 36.30 5.50 0.95
CA VAL A 380 34.92 5.95 0.93
C VAL A 380 34.21 5.42 2.17
N GLN A 381 33.59 6.30 2.94
CA GLN A 381 32.81 5.91 4.12
C GLN A 381 31.37 5.62 3.74
N SER A 382 30.78 4.60 4.36
CA SER A 382 29.37 4.26 4.23
C SER A 382 28.81 3.77 5.58
N PRO A 383 27.52 3.55 5.73
CA PRO A 383 26.95 2.92 6.92
C PRO A 383 27.49 1.52 7.23
N PHE A 384 28.12 0.86 6.26
CA PHE A 384 28.70 -0.49 6.42
C PHE A 384 30.17 -0.49 6.81
N GLY A 385 30.85 0.63 6.73
CA GLY A 385 32.27 0.78 7.00
C GLY A 385 33.00 1.58 5.92
N TRP A 386 34.30 1.28 5.74
CA TRP A 386 35.18 1.95 4.78
C TRP A 386 35.41 1.08 3.54
N HIS A 387 35.31 1.68 2.37
CA HIS A 387 35.43 1.02 1.08
C HIS A 387 36.58 1.56 0.25
N LEU A 388 37.19 0.69 -0.56
CA LEU A 388 37.87 1.03 -1.80
C LEU A 388 37.06 0.45 -2.94
N ILE A 389 36.79 1.26 -3.97
CA ILE A 389 35.96 0.90 -5.10
C ILE A 389 36.79 0.96 -6.37
N GLN A 390 36.74 -0.07 -7.18
CA GLN A 390 37.32 -0.06 -8.52
C GLN A 390 36.22 -0.19 -9.56
N VAL A 391 36.21 0.73 -10.52
CA VAL A 391 35.38 0.58 -11.73
C VAL A 391 36.16 -0.25 -12.74
N VAL A 392 35.62 -1.38 -13.14
CA VAL A 392 36.23 -2.26 -14.15
C VAL A 392 35.86 -1.78 -15.53
N GLU A 393 34.59 -1.64 -15.79
CA GLU A 393 34.06 -1.17 -17.08
C GLU A 393 32.65 -0.60 -16.92
N ARG A 394 32.15 0.07 -17.96
CA ARG A 394 30.78 0.59 -18.02
C ARG A 394 30.10 0.12 -19.30
N ARG A 395 28.79 -0.06 -19.22
CA ARG A 395 27.97 -0.36 -20.38
C ARG A 395 26.61 0.31 -20.27
N THR A 396 26.02 0.61 -21.38
CA THR A 396 24.61 0.97 -21.44
C THR A 396 23.84 -0.28 -21.87
N GLN A 397 22.95 -0.74 -21.03
CA GLN A 397 22.15 -1.96 -21.23
C GLN A 397 20.68 -1.61 -21.39
N ASP A 398 20.02 -2.21 -22.37
CA ASP A 398 18.57 -2.21 -22.43
C ASP A 398 18.03 -3.20 -21.40
N VAL A 399 17.42 -2.65 -20.36
CA VAL A 399 16.79 -3.42 -19.25
C VAL A 399 15.27 -3.48 -19.37
N SER A 400 14.74 -3.10 -20.55
CA SER A 400 13.29 -3.04 -20.78
C SER A 400 12.61 -4.39 -20.51
N GLN A 401 13.18 -5.48 -20.95
CA GLN A 401 12.62 -6.82 -20.75
C GLN A 401 12.62 -7.21 -19.27
N GLU A 402 13.73 -7.00 -18.54
CA GLU A 402 13.82 -7.34 -17.12
C GLU A 402 12.85 -6.49 -16.30
N ARG A 403 12.76 -5.18 -16.59
CA ARG A 403 11.75 -4.31 -15.95
C ARG A 403 10.33 -4.74 -16.28
N GLN A 404 10.05 -5.15 -17.52
CA GLN A 404 8.74 -5.69 -17.89
C GLN A 404 8.41 -6.95 -17.09
N ARG A 405 9.35 -7.89 -16.97
CA ARG A 405 9.16 -9.10 -16.16
C ARG A 405 8.94 -8.77 -14.68
N GLN A 406 9.71 -7.84 -14.13
CA GLN A 406 9.56 -7.41 -12.75
C GLN A 406 8.20 -6.72 -12.51
N THR A 407 7.79 -5.83 -13.42
CA THR A 407 6.48 -5.17 -13.38
C THR A 407 5.35 -6.20 -13.49
N ALA A 408 5.47 -7.16 -14.40
CA ALA A 408 4.53 -8.26 -14.56
C ALA A 408 4.41 -9.10 -13.28
N ARG A 409 5.56 -9.46 -12.67
CA ARG A 409 5.59 -10.22 -11.41
C ARG A 409 4.91 -9.46 -10.28
N GLN A 410 5.17 -8.16 -10.15
CA GLN A 410 4.51 -7.31 -9.15
C GLN A 410 3.00 -7.20 -9.40
N ALA A 411 2.58 -7.02 -10.65
CA ALA A 411 1.18 -6.94 -11.04
C ALA A 411 0.42 -8.24 -10.73
N ILE A 412 0.99 -9.39 -11.10
CA ILE A 412 0.41 -10.71 -10.81
C ILE A 412 0.31 -10.91 -9.29
N ARG A 413 1.38 -10.58 -8.55
CA ARG A 413 1.41 -10.71 -7.08
C ARG A 413 0.35 -9.84 -6.43
N ALA A 414 0.21 -8.58 -6.82
CA ALA A 414 -0.80 -7.67 -6.29
C ALA A 414 -2.21 -8.22 -6.52
N ARG A 415 -2.53 -8.64 -7.76
CA ARG A 415 -3.82 -9.23 -8.11
C ARG A 415 -4.14 -10.49 -7.31
N LYS A 416 -3.16 -11.41 -7.18
CA LYS A 416 -3.33 -12.64 -6.39
C LYS A 416 -3.51 -12.33 -4.90
N ALA A 417 -2.77 -11.35 -4.37
CA ALA A 417 -2.89 -10.93 -2.97
C ALA A 417 -4.24 -10.28 -2.68
N ASP A 418 -4.75 -9.43 -3.59
CA ASP A 418 -6.06 -8.82 -3.41
C ASP A 418 -7.19 -9.86 -3.43
N ALA A 419 -7.15 -10.81 -4.38
CA ALA A 419 -8.13 -11.89 -4.44
C ALA A 419 -8.08 -12.79 -3.20
N ALA A 420 -6.87 -13.21 -2.79
CA ALA A 420 -6.66 -14.02 -1.61
C ALA A 420 -7.08 -13.29 -0.31
N PHE A 421 -6.89 -11.96 -0.25
CA PHE A 421 -7.32 -11.16 0.89
C PHE A 421 -8.84 -11.11 1.03
N GLN A 422 -9.57 -10.93 -0.06
CA GLN A 422 -11.03 -10.95 -0.04
C GLN A 422 -11.58 -12.31 0.41
N GLU A 423 -11.02 -13.40 -0.14
CA GLU A 423 -11.38 -14.76 0.26
C GLU A 423 -11.06 -15.03 1.75
N TRP A 424 -9.89 -14.57 2.21
CA TRP A 424 -9.49 -14.72 3.59
C TRP A 424 -10.38 -13.91 4.55
N LEU A 425 -10.73 -12.66 4.21
CA LEU A 425 -11.65 -11.83 5.00
C LEU A 425 -13.04 -12.49 5.11
N GLN A 426 -13.54 -13.02 4.01
CA GLN A 426 -14.82 -13.72 4.01
C GLN A 426 -14.79 -14.95 4.95
N LYS A 427 -13.76 -15.80 4.82
CA LYS A 427 -13.57 -16.95 5.70
C LYS A 427 -13.45 -16.57 7.18
N LEU A 428 -12.76 -15.46 7.44
CA LEU A 428 -12.59 -14.92 8.79
C LEU A 428 -13.95 -14.44 9.35
N ARG A 429 -14.72 -13.73 8.54
CA ARG A 429 -16.06 -13.25 8.88
C ARG A 429 -17.03 -14.39 9.14
N ASP A 430 -17.03 -15.43 8.30
CA ASP A 430 -17.92 -16.60 8.40
C ASP A 430 -17.65 -17.45 9.67
N ARG A 431 -16.45 -17.39 10.22
CA ARG A 431 -16.07 -18.09 11.45
C ARG A 431 -16.41 -17.31 12.71
N ALA A 432 -16.58 -15.99 12.59
CA ALA A 432 -16.89 -15.13 13.73
C ALA A 432 -18.36 -15.25 14.12
N TYR A 433 -18.62 -15.35 15.42
CA TYR A 433 -19.96 -15.18 15.94
C TYR A 433 -20.33 -13.70 15.88
N VAL A 434 -21.41 -13.36 15.16
CA VAL A 434 -21.91 -12.00 15.07
C VAL A 434 -23.42 -11.99 15.30
N GLU A 435 -23.85 -11.22 16.30
CA GLU A 435 -25.25 -10.96 16.61
C GLU A 435 -25.54 -9.47 16.41
N TYR A 436 -26.44 -9.16 15.48
CA TYR A 436 -26.89 -7.79 15.25
C TYR A 436 -27.99 -7.41 16.22
N ARG A 437 -27.89 -6.23 16.80
CA ARG A 437 -28.88 -5.62 17.70
C ARG A 437 -29.24 -4.19 17.25
N LEU A 438 -28.95 -3.89 15.98
CA LEU A 438 -29.37 -2.64 15.36
C LEU A 438 -30.90 -2.70 15.24
N GLU A 439 -31.60 -1.79 15.92
CA GLU A 439 -33.05 -1.68 15.77
C GLU A 439 -33.37 -1.21 14.34
N GLU A 440 -34.27 -1.90 13.66
CA GLU A 440 -34.80 -1.44 12.37
C GLU A 440 -35.72 -0.25 12.67
N GLY A 441 -35.24 0.99 12.37
CA GLY A 441 -35.97 2.23 12.52
C GLY A 441 -37.05 2.42 11.44
#